data_07db4b360dd03b69cf994e90f2c5b64d
#
_entry.id   07db4b360dd03b69cf994e90f2c5b64d
#
_cell.length_a   1.000
_cell.length_b   1.000
_cell.length_c   1.000
_cell.angle_alpha   90.00
_cell.angle_beta   90.00
_cell.angle_gamma   90.00
#
_symmetry.space_group_name_H-M   'P 1'
#
loop_
_entity.id
_entity.type
_entity.pdbx_description
1 polymer ?
#
loop_
_entity_poly.entity_id
_entity_poly.type
_entity_poly.pdbx_seq_one_letter_code
_entity_poly.pdbx_strand_id
1 'polypeptide(L)'
;YSDEVLQHYINHDDDLNYPDTDWWDAVAKDWAGKTQHSLSVSGGNDKLSFYSSAQYMWQDAIYKQSTQDYKQYQFITNIDAKINKSVRFSFDILGRQEQRNRGIYSTPYLFTYFLTTFPGSAPYFPNGLPRVGYDGITRNAAIMVTDQPGYNKYTYNILNLKPLLHIDLDMITKGLYVEGYAALDFHFDNGKSLNQPYDLYYYDKATNEYQNKRADTGKISVNSWSSNYKTITLD
;
A
#
# COMPACT_ATOMS: atom_id res chain seq x y z
N TYR A 1 -10.89 -39.22 -11.76
CA TYR A 1 -10.47 -39.78 -10.44
C TYR A 1 -11.08 -41.15 -10.26
N SER A 2 -10.37 -42.07 -9.60
CA SER A 2 -10.97 -43.34 -9.16
C SER A 2 -11.96 -43.14 -8.02
N ASP A 3 -12.89 -44.10 -7.84
CA ASP A 3 -13.83 -44.02 -6.71
C ASP A 3 -13.13 -43.96 -5.35
N GLU A 4 -11.99 -44.62 -5.19
CA GLU A 4 -11.15 -44.57 -4.01
C GLU A 4 -10.67 -43.12 -3.71
N VAL A 5 -10.14 -42.44 -4.72
CA VAL A 5 -9.68 -41.06 -4.59
C VAL A 5 -10.85 -40.12 -4.25
N LEU A 6 -12.00 -40.31 -4.86
CA LEU A 6 -13.20 -39.52 -4.54
C LEU A 6 -13.67 -39.75 -3.08
N GLN A 7 -13.55 -40.99 -2.57
CA GLN A 7 -13.91 -41.27 -1.19
C GLN A 7 -12.99 -40.54 -0.18
N HIS A 8 -11.69 -40.43 -0.45
CA HIS A 8 -10.77 -39.65 0.39
C HIS A 8 -11.16 -38.16 0.45
N TYR A 9 -11.54 -37.53 -0.69
CA TYR A 9 -12.03 -36.16 -0.70
C TYR A 9 -13.37 -35.99 0.04
N ILE A 10 -14.29 -36.98 -0.09
CA ILE A 10 -15.58 -36.93 0.61
C ILE A 10 -15.42 -37.10 2.13
N ASN A 11 -14.52 -37.98 2.54
CA ASN A 11 -14.33 -38.34 3.94
C ASN A 11 -13.36 -37.40 4.67
N HIS A 12 -12.56 -36.60 3.95
CA HIS A 12 -11.48 -35.77 4.49
C HIS A 12 -10.56 -36.55 5.44
N ASP A 13 -10.15 -37.76 5.02
CA ASP A 13 -9.42 -38.70 5.87
C ASP A 13 -7.91 -38.80 5.58
N ASP A 14 -7.42 -38.10 4.55
CA ASP A 14 -5.99 -38.05 4.18
C ASP A 14 -5.60 -36.68 3.62
N ASP A 15 -5.46 -35.69 4.47
CA ASP A 15 -5.04 -34.32 4.11
C ASP A 15 -3.62 -34.23 3.54
N LEU A 16 -2.80 -35.27 3.76
CA LEU A 16 -1.46 -35.32 3.18
C LEU A 16 -1.50 -35.56 1.68
N ASN A 17 -2.33 -36.50 1.21
CA ASN A 17 -2.39 -36.91 -0.17
C ASN A 17 -3.57 -36.31 -0.94
N TYR A 18 -4.68 -36.04 -0.28
CA TYR A 18 -5.94 -35.59 -0.84
C TYR A 18 -6.50 -34.36 -0.11
N PRO A 19 -5.72 -33.27 0.00
CA PRO A 19 -6.22 -32.05 0.64
C PRO A 19 -7.36 -31.45 -0.18
N ASP A 20 -8.32 -30.82 0.52
CA ASP A 20 -9.38 -30.03 -0.08
C ASP A 20 -9.34 -28.62 0.51
N THR A 21 -8.80 -27.70 -0.23
CA THR A 21 -8.46 -26.36 0.24
C THR A 21 -9.36 -25.31 -0.38
N ASP A 22 -10.07 -24.55 0.44
CA ASP A 22 -10.57 -23.25 0.07
C ASP A 22 -9.40 -22.24 0.08
N TRP A 23 -8.90 -21.93 -1.10
CA TRP A 23 -7.77 -21.01 -1.27
C TRP A 23 -8.11 -19.57 -0.94
N TRP A 24 -9.39 -19.18 -1.05
CA TRP A 24 -9.81 -17.88 -0.58
C TRP A 24 -9.67 -17.80 0.95
N ASP A 25 -10.24 -18.76 1.66
CA ASP A 25 -10.12 -18.81 3.12
C ASP A 25 -8.66 -18.98 3.58
N ALA A 26 -7.85 -19.76 2.87
CA ALA A 26 -6.45 -19.94 3.24
C ALA A 26 -5.61 -18.65 3.13
N VAL A 27 -5.96 -17.71 2.23
CA VAL A 27 -5.16 -16.52 1.90
C VAL A 27 -5.79 -15.23 2.40
N ALA A 28 -7.11 -15.10 2.32
CA ALA A 28 -7.82 -13.85 2.59
C ALA A 28 -8.41 -13.82 4.01
N LYS A 29 -8.41 -12.65 4.61
CA LYS A 29 -9.14 -12.35 5.85
C LYS A 29 -10.62 -12.14 5.52
N ASP A 30 -11.52 -12.47 6.43
CA ASP A 30 -12.96 -12.18 6.30
C ASP A 30 -13.22 -10.67 6.26
N TRP A 31 -12.37 -9.90 6.94
CA TRP A 31 -12.42 -8.45 6.95
C TRP A 31 -11.04 -7.83 7.10
N ALA A 32 -10.85 -6.65 6.52
CA ALA A 32 -9.64 -5.85 6.66
C ALA A 32 -9.98 -4.49 7.27
N GLY A 33 -9.23 -4.08 8.28
CA GLY A 33 -9.46 -2.85 9.02
C GLY A 33 -9.13 -1.61 8.19
N LYS A 34 -9.97 -0.58 8.32
CA LYS A 34 -9.66 0.78 7.86
C LYS A 34 -10.08 1.78 8.93
N THR A 35 -9.18 2.69 9.27
CA THR A 35 -9.49 3.81 10.16
C THR A 35 -9.16 5.14 9.49
N GLN A 36 -9.97 6.14 9.77
CA GLN A 36 -9.73 7.50 9.29
C GLN A 36 -10.14 8.48 10.38
N HIS A 37 -9.24 9.37 10.71
CA HIS A 37 -9.46 10.43 11.69
C HIS A 37 -9.16 11.77 11.03
N SER A 38 -10.00 12.75 11.29
CA SER A 38 -9.79 14.12 10.83
C SER A 38 -10.15 15.09 11.95
N LEU A 39 -9.34 16.12 12.06
CA LEU A 39 -9.57 17.24 12.95
C LEU A 39 -9.42 18.51 12.14
N SER A 40 -10.33 19.45 12.28
CA SER A 40 -10.22 20.75 11.64
C SER A 40 -10.57 21.88 12.61
N VAL A 41 -9.96 23.01 12.37
CA VAL A 41 -10.23 24.25 13.06
C VAL A 41 -10.28 25.38 12.06
N SER A 42 -11.24 26.27 12.20
CA SER A 42 -11.34 27.48 11.40
C SER A 42 -11.74 28.64 12.30
N GLY A 43 -11.34 29.82 11.90
CA GLY A 43 -11.68 31.04 12.62
C GLY A 43 -11.27 32.25 11.83
N GLY A 44 -11.63 33.40 12.35
CA GLY A 44 -11.23 34.65 11.73
C GLY A 44 -11.98 35.87 12.23
N ASN A 45 -11.58 36.99 11.66
CA ASN A 45 -12.23 38.26 11.80
C ASN A 45 -12.18 39.02 10.47
N ASP A 46 -12.55 40.29 10.45
CA ASP A 46 -12.57 41.10 9.22
C ASP A 46 -11.20 41.26 8.54
N LYS A 47 -10.10 40.96 9.25
CA LYS A 47 -8.73 41.13 8.73
C LYS A 47 -8.03 39.81 8.44
N LEU A 48 -8.37 38.75 9.16
CA LEU A 48 -7.70 37.44 9.03
C LEU A 48 -8.74 36.34 9.12
N SER A 49 -8.71 35.42 8.19
CA SER A 49 -9.41 34.13 8.29
C SER A 49 -8.44 32.98 8.06
N PHE A 50 -8.70 31.88 8.70
CA PHE A 50 -7.91 30.67 8.52
C PHE A 50 -8.78 29.42 8.62
N TYR A 51 -8.33 28.40 7.91
CA TYR A 51 -8.78 27.03 8.06
C TYR A 51 -7.55 26.12 8.16
N SER A 52 -7.55 25.21 9.13
CA SER A 52 -6.51 24.19 9.23
C SER A 52 -7.15 22.84 9.49
N SER A 53 -6.64 21.79 8.85
CA SER A 53 -7.08 20.42 9.10
C SER A 53 -5.90 19.45 9.10
N ALA A 54 -6.01 18.45 9.96
CA ALA A 54 -5.10 17.31 9.98
C ALA A 54 -5.91 16.02 9.80
N GLN A 55 -5.40 15.10 8.99
CA GLN A 55 -6.03 13.83 8.71
C GLN A 55 -5.01 12.69 8.84
N TYR A 56 -5.44 11.61 9.46
CA TYR A 56 -4.76 10.33 9.47
C TYR A 56 -5.66 9.26 8.89
N MET A 57 -5.11 8.40 8.04
CA MET A 57 -5.77 7.20 7.52
C MET A 57 -4.82 6.01 7.61
N TRP A 58 -5.35 4.89 8.05
CA TRP A 58 -4.70 3.59 7.99
C TRP A 58 -5.65 2.57 7.38
N GLN A 59 -5.09 1.67 6.55
CA GLN A 59 -5.83 0.58 5.93
C GLN A 59 -4.95 -0.67 5.91
N ASP A 60 -5.49 -1.76 6.44
CA ASP A 60 -4.89 -3.09 6.41
C ASP A 60 -5.10 -3.76 5.05
N ALA A 61 -4.21 -4.69 4.68
CA ALA A 61 -4.44 -5.56 3.54
C ALA A 61 -5.39 -6.72 3.90
N ILE A 62 -6.05 -7.26 2.89
CA ILE A 62 -6.98 -8.39 3.07
C ILE A 62 -6.28 -9.73 3.27
N TYR A 63 -4.97 -9.80 3.18
CA TYR A 63 -4.21 -11.05 3.24
C TYR A 63 -3.94 -11.50 4.67
N LYS A 64 -4.14 -12.80 4.94
CA LYS A 64 -3.74 -13.43 6.22
C LYS A 64 -2.22 -13.40 6.38
N GLN A 65 -1.73 -13.29 7.61
CA GLN A 65 -0.29 -13.32 7.96
C GLN A 65 0.57 -12.30 7.19
N SER A 66 -0.02 -11.20 6.77
CA SER A 66 0.64 -10.15 6.01
C SER A 66 0.84 -8.89 6.87
N THR A 67 1.96 -8.21 6.69
CA THR A 67 2.24 -6.90 7.28
C THR A 67 1.96 -5.74 6.31
N GLN A 68 1.33 -6.05 5.16
CA GLN A 68 1.01 -5.06 4.14
C GLN A 68 -0.04 -4.09 4.65
N ASP A 69 0.25 -2.80 4.53
CA ASP A 69 -0.65 -1.73 4.95
C ASP A 69 -0.46 -0.45 4.14
N TYR A 70 -1.40 0.45 4.30
CA TYR A 70 -1.34 1.82 3.79
C TYR A 70 -1.57 2.79 4.94
N LYS A 71 -0.72 3.83 5.02
CA LYS A 71 -0.89 4.96 5.96
C LYS A 71 -0.81 6.27 5.21
N GLN A 72 -1.66 7.20 5.59
CA GLN A 72 -1.62 8.57 5.08
C GLN A 72 -1.74 9.56 6.23
N TYR A 73 -0.88 10.56 6.19
CA TYR A 73 -0.93 11.74 7.03
C TYR A 73 -1.10 12.94 6.11
N GLN A 74 -2.07 13.80 6.38
CA GLN A 74 -2.32 14.99 5.59
C GLN A 74 -2.57 16.18 6.50
N PHE A 75 -2.01 17.30 6.11
CA PHE A 75 -2.21 18.59 6.75
C PHE A 75 -2.56 19.61 5.67
N ILE A 76 -3.59 20.40 5.91
CA ILE A 76 -4.01 21.50 5.04
C ILE A 76 -4.16 22.73 5.89
N THR A 77 -3.64 23.85 5.42
CA THR A 77 -3.88 25.17 6.02
C THR A 77 -4.08 26.21 4.93
N ASN A 78 -5.14 26.97 5.06
CA ASN A 78 -5.48 28.10 4.20
C ASN A 78 -5.57 29.33 5.11
N ILE A 79 -4.89 30.39 4.73
CA ILE A 79 -4.85 31.67 5.45
C ILE A 79 -5.19 32.79 4.46
N ASP A 80 -6.13 33.65 4.83
CA ASP A 80 -6.47 34.86 4.09
C ASP A 80 -6.30 36.06 5.01
N ALA A 81 -5.45 37.01 4.61
CA ALA A 81 -5.13 38.20 5.41
C ALA A 81 -5.36 39.49 4.61
N LYS A 82 -6.15 40.39 5.14
CA LYS A 82 -6.26 41.77 4.67
C LYS A 82 -5.21 42.62 5.37
N ILE A 83 -4.07 42.84 4.72
CA ILE A 83 -2.95 43.58 5.27
C ILE A 83 -3.35 45.05 5.53
N ASN A 84 -4.08 45.59 4.54
CA ASN A 84 -4.72 46.90 4.62
C ASN A 84 -5.94 46.98 3.67
N LYS A 85 -6.47 48.16 3.39
CA LYS A 85 -7.66 48.36 2.55
C LYS A 85 -7.43 47.93 1.10
N SER A 86 -6.18 47.97 0.63
CA SER A 86 -5.82 47.71 -0.78
C SER A 86 -4.99 46.43 -0.96
N VAL A 87 -4.54 45.79 0.10
CA VAL A 87 -3.63 44.61 0.00
C VAL A 87 -4.21 43.43 0.72
N ARG A 88 -4.39 42.32 0.00
CA ARG A 88 -4.79 41.00 0.50
C ARG A 88 -3.70 40.00 0.19
N PHE A 89 -3.43 39.12 1.14
CA PHE A 89 -2.50 38.02 1.00
C PHE A 89 -3.20 36.74 1.39
N SER A 90 -3.13 35.75 0.50
CA SER A 90 -3.61 34.40 0.77
C SER A 90 -2.47 33.41 0.71
N PHE A 91 -2.51 32.38 1.57
CA PHE A 91 -1.50 31.34 1.61
C PHE A 91 -2.11 29.98 1.87
N ASP A 92 -2.00 29.10 0.85
CA ASP A 92 -2.44 27.73 0.93
C ASP A 92 -1.25 26.80 1.11
N ILE A 93 -1.38 25.87 2.06
CA ILE A 93 -0.39 24.85 2.38
C ILE A 93 -1.08 23.49 2.34
N LEU A 94 -0.52 22.54 1.63
CA LEU A 94 -0.86 21.13 1.72
C LEU A 94 0.43 20.32 1.95
N GLY A 95 0.49 19.61 3.06
CA GLY A 95 1.50 18.60 3.34
C GLY A 95 0.85 17.21 3.38
N ARG A 96 1.39 16.25 2.63
CA ARG A 96 0.92 14.86 2.64
C ARG A 96 2.07 13.88 2.64
N GLN A 97 2.00 12.89 3.52
CA GLN A 97 2.87 11.72 3.49
C GLN A 97 2.02 10.47 3.32
N GLU A 98 2.38 9.64 2.35
CA GLU A 98 1.82 8.32 2.15
C GLU A 98 2.90 7.26 2.38
N GLN A 99 2.57 6.26 3.18
CA GLN A 99 3.40 5.09 3.40
C GLN A 99 2.67 3.86 2.86
N ARG A 100 3.30 3.13 1.95
CA ARG A 100 2.75 1.92 1.34
C ARG A 100 3.69 0.76 1.61
N ASN A 101 3.24 -0.18 2.42
CA ASN A 101 3.94 -1.43 2.67
C ASN A 101 3.27 -2.53 1.86
N ARG A 102 3.98 -3.15 0.93
CA ARG A 102 3.46 -4.16 0.01
C ARG A 102 4.38 -5.37 -0.04
N GLY A 103 3.83 -6.55 -0.32
CA GLY A 103 4.60 -7.70 -0.74
C GLY A 103 5.29 -7.47 -2.10
N ILE A 104 6.15 -8.39 -2.49
CA ILE A 104 6.87 -8.33 -3.77
C ILE A 104 5.98 -8.66 -4.97
N TYR A 105 4.89 -9.40 -4.75
CA TYR A 105 3.96 -9.77 -5.80
C TYR A 105 2.84 -8.73 -5.94
N SER A 106 2.45 -8.44 -7.18
CA SER A 106 1.36 -7.49 -7.44
C SER A 106 0.00 -8.07 -7.04
N THR A 107 -0.91 -7.23 -6.59
CA THR A 107 -2.26 -7.63 -6.21
C THR A 107 -2.99 -8.41 -7.32
N PRO A 108 -3.04 -7.96 -8.59
CA PRO A 108 -3.69 -8.73 -9.65
C PRO A 108 -3.08 -10.13 -9.84
N TYR A 109 -1.76 -10.23 -9.74
CA TYR A 109 -1.07 -11.51 -9.86
C TYR A 109 -1.44 -12.47 -8.71
N LEU A 110 -1.45 -11.98 -7.46
CA LEU A 110 -1.85 -12.76 -6.30
C LEU A 110 -3.29 -13.27 -6.44
N PHE A 111 -4.23 -12.38 -6.79
CA PHE A 111 -5.63 -12.76 -6.98
C PHE A 111 -5.79 -13.81 -8.09
N THR A 112 -5.17 -13.61 -9.24
CA THR A 112 -5.20 -14.61 -10.31
C THR A 112 -4.66 -15.95 -9.82
N TYR A 113 -3.53 -15.92 -9.11
CA TYR A 113 -2.86 -17.14 -8.68
C TYR A 113 -3.71 -17.93 -7.69
N PHE A 114 -4.15 -17.35 -6.58
CA PHE A 114 -4.89 -18.12 -5.57
C PHE A 114 -6.33 -18.50 -5.99
N LEU A 115 -6.98 -17.70 -6.87
CA LEU A 115 -8.30 -18.06 -7.41
C LEU A 115 -8.22 -19.17 -8.48
N THR A 116 -7.08 -19.38 -9.10
CA THR A 116 -6.88 -20.44 -10.10
C THR A 116 -6.11 -21.64 -9.57
N THR A 117 -5.63 -21.58 -8.32
CA THR A 117 -4.93 -22.71 -7.71
C THR A 117 -5.89 -23.88 -7.46
N PHE A 118 -5.43 -25.08 -7.76
CA PHE A 118 -6.22 -26.29 -7.62
C PHE A 118 -6.56 -26.60 -6.16
N PRO A 119 -7.85 -26.81 -5.80
CA PRO A 119 -8.26 -27.11 -4.43
C PRO A 119 -7.61 -28.35 -3.83
N GLY A 120 -7.31 -29.35 -4.66
CA GLY A 120 -6.58 -30.57 -4.26
C GLY A 120 -5.11 -30.35 -3.90
N SER A 121 -4.71 -29.11 -3.57
CA SER A 121 -3.41 -28.79 -2.99
C SER A 121 -3.63 -27.95 -1.73
N ALA A 122 -2.77 -28.09 -0.72
CA ALA A 122 -2.85 -27.35 0.53
C ALA A 122 -1.68 -26.37 0.66
N PRO A 123 -1.84 -25.23 1.38
CA PRO A 123 -0.74 -24.30 1.63
C PRO A 123 0.35 -24.90 2.52
N TYR A 124 -0.03 -25.79 3.41
CA TYR A 124 0.89 -26.44 4.37
C TYR A 124 0.67 -27.93 4.41
N PHE A 125 1.71 -28.66 4.76
CA PHE A 125 1.61 -30.06 5.19
C PHE A 125 1.04 -30.15 6.61
N PRO A 126 0.53 -31.32 7.06
CA PRO A 126 0.05 -31.50 8.43
C PRO A 126 1.08 -31.19 9.52
N ASN A 127 2.37 -31.27 9.21
CA ASN A 127 3.47 -30.89 10.11
C ASN A 127 3.81 -29.38 10.08
N GLY A 128 3.05 -28.56 9.34
CA GLY A 128 3.22 -27.11 9.24
C GLY A 128 4.24 -26.62 8.21
N LEU A 129 4.93 -27.53 7.49
CA LEU A 129 5.84 -27.12 6.43
C LEU A 129 5.06 -26.56 5.21
N PRO A 130 5.49 -25.44 4.62
CA PRO A 130 4.83 -24.89 3.45
C PRO A 130 5.05 -25.77 2.21
N ARG A 131 3.98 -26.05 1.46
CA ARG A 131 4.01 -26.92 0.28
C ARG A 131 4.40 -26.15 -0.98
N VAL A 132 5.04 -26.83 -1.92
CA VAL A 132 5.09 -26.39 -3.33
C VAL A 132 3.69 -26.40 -3.94
N GLY A 133 3.48 -25.62 -5.00
CA GLY A 133 2.22 -25.64 -5.75
C GLY A 133 1.93 -27.00 -6.40
N TYR A 134 0.68 -27.19 -6.78
CA TYR A 134 0.15 -28.44 -7.33
C TYR A 134 0.95 -29.01 -8.53
N ASP A 135 1.42 -28.11 -9.38
CA ASP A 135 2.18 -28.43 -10.59
C ASP A 135 3.69 -28.63 -10.35
N GLY A 136 4.11 -28.70 -9.08
CA GLY A 136 5.53 -28.71 -8.72
C GLY A 136 6.22 -27.37 -8.90
N ILE A 137 5.47 -26.32 -9.24
CA ILE A 137 5.98 -24.95 -9.28
C ILE A 137 6.29 -24.51 -7.86
N THR A 138 7.43 -23.89 -7.70
CA THR A 138 7.94 -23.39 -6.43
C THR A 138 7.22 -22.12 -6.00
N ARG A 139 5.87 -22.16 -5.93
CA ARG A 139 4.99 -21.06 -5.52
C ARG A 139 3.91 -21.57 -4.59
N ASN A 140 3.53 -20.72 -3.64
CA ASN A 140 2.46 -21.01 -2.68
C ASN A 140 1.77 -19.69 -2.34
N ALA A 141 0.48 -19.55 -2.66
CA ALA A 141 -0.26 -18.33 -2.47
C ALA A 141 -0.25 -17.84 -1.02
N ALA A 142 -0.37 -18.75 -0.06
CA ALA A 142 -0.37 -18.40 1.36
C ALA A 142 0.99 -17.85 1.85
N ILE A 143 2.09 -18.26 1.24
CA ILE A 143 3.42 -17.72 1.52
C ILE A 143 3.67 -16.43 0.73
N MET A 144 3.22 -16.36 -0.53
CA MET A 144 3.42 -15.19 -1.39
C MET A 144 2.79 -13.91 -0.87
N VAL A 145 1.75 -14.00 -0.05
CA VAL A 145 1.11 -12.83 0.57
C VAL A 145 1.81 -12.35 1.83
N THR A 146 2.72 -13.13 2.38
CA THR A 146 3.50 -12.80 3.58
C THR A 146 4.77 -12.00 3.26
N ASP A 147 5.55 -11.67 4.27
CA ASP A 147 6.86 -11.00 4.11
C ASP A 147 8.02 -12.00 3.86
N GLN A 148 7.75 -13.31 3.84
CA GLN A 148 8.80 -14.30 3.60
C GLN A 148 9.50 -14.12 2.25
N PRO A 149 8.79 -13.87 1.13
CA PRO A 149 9.44 -13.57 -0.15
C PRO A 149 10.13 -12.21 -0.19
N GLY A 150 9.80 -11.32 0.73
CA GLY A 150 10.28 -9.94 0.80
C GLY A 150 9.18 -8.90 0.82
N TYR A 151 9.57 -7.65 0.65
CA TYR A 151 8.66 -6.50 0.72
C TYR A 151 9.06 -5.36 -0.20
N ASN A 152 8.10 -4.48 -0.47
CA ASN A 152 8.28 -3.17 -1.09
C ASN A 152 7.68 -2.11 -0.16
N LYS A 153 8.52 -1.21 0.36
CA LYS A 153 8.11 -0.09 1.21
C LYS A 153 8.35 1.22 0.46
N TYR A 154 7.30 2.02 0.33
CA TYR A 154 7.34 3.31 -0.35
C TYR A 154 6.86 4.40 0.60
N THR A 155 7.53 5.54 0.56
CA THR A 155 7.11 6.76 1.24
C THR A 155 7.06 7.88 0.21
N TYR A 156 5.90 8.47 0.04
CA TYR A 156 5.65 9.61 -0.85
C TYR A 156 5.35 10.82 0.02
N ASN A 157 6.11 11.89 -0.17
CA ASN A 157 5.91 13.14 0.55
C ASN A 157 5.64 14.25 -0.46
N ILE A 158 4.56 14.98 -0.24
CA ILE A 158 4.12 16.08 -1.09
C ILE A 158 3.99 17.31 -0.19
N LEU A 159 4.56 18.42 -0.64
CA LEU A 159 4.38 19.73 -0.04
C LEU A 159 4.01 20.72 -1.15
N ASN A 160 2.78 21.22 -1.11
CA ASN A 160 2.31 22.27 -2.01
C ASN A 160 2.14 23.57 -1.22
N LEU A 161 2.70 24.64 -1.75
CA LEU A 161 2.61 25.98 -1.19
C LEU A 161 2.10 26.93 -2.27
N LYS A 162 1.10 27.74 -1.96
CA LYS A 162 0.56 28.71 -2.89
C LYS A 162 0.33 30.06 -2.20
N PRO A 163 1.36 30.93 -2.09
CA PRO A 163 1.16 32.33 -1.79
C PRO A 163 0.47 33.04 -2.95
N LEU A 164 -0.48 33.93 -2.63
CA LEU A 164 -1.17 34.80 -3.54
C LEU A 164 -1.18 36.23 -2.95
N LEU A 165 -0.86 37.21 -3.78
CA LEU A 165 -0.91 38.60 -3.43
C LEU A 165 -1.88 39.31 -4.36
N HIS A 166 -2.82 40.05 -3.79
CA HIS A 166 -3.77 40.89 -4.50
C HIS A 166 -3.64 42.36 -4.03
N ILE A 167 -3.52 43.28 -4.97
CA ILE A 167 -3.34 44.73 -4.69
C ILE A 167 -4.37 45.50 -5.46
N ASP A 168 -5.30 46.15 -4.75
CA ASP A 168 -6.25 47.09 -5.32
C ASP A 168 -5.54 48.43 -5.65
N LEU A 169 -5.66 48.90 -6.88
CA LEU A 169 -5.06 50.13 -7.39
C LEU A 169 -6.14 51.22 -7.69
N ASP A 170 -7.22 51.22 -6.92
CA ASP A 170 -8.33 52.16 -7.05
C ASP A 170 -7.88 53.65 -6.96
N MET A 171 -6.73 53.90 -6.35
CA MET A 171 -6.11 55.21 -6.28
C MET A 171 -5.66 55.75 -7.68
N ILE A 172 -5.41 54.84 -8.63
CA ILE A 172 -5.03 55.16 -10.00
C ILE A 172 -6.28 55.20 -10.89
N THR A 173 -7.04 54.10 -10.87
CA THR A 173 -8.28 53.96 -11.64
C THR A 173 -9.22 53.03 -10.87
N LYS A 174 -10.48 53.45 -10.68
CA LYS A 174 -11.48 52.65 -9.96
C LYS A 174 -11.68 51.28 -10.59
N GLY A 175 -11.54 50.23 -9.78
CA GLY A 175 -11.66 48.83 -10.20
C GLY A 175 -10.38 48.23 -10.81
N LEU A 176 -9.29 48.99 -10.87
CA LEU A 176 -7.99 48.46 -11.28
C LEU A 176 -7.38 47.68 -10.13
N TYR A 177 -6.86 46.47 -10.40
CA TYR A 177 -6.09 45.67 -9.46
C TYR A 177 -4.97 44.92 -10.14
N VAL A 178 -4.03 44.44 -9.36
CA VAL A 178 -2.98 43.49 -9.77
C VAL A 178 -3.07 42.31 -8.82
N GLU A 179 -3.03 41.10 -9.39
CA GLU A 179 -2.99 39.86 -8.64
C GLU A 179 -1.91 38.95 -9.21
N GLY A 180 -1.19 38.28 -8.34
CA GLY A 180 -0.19 37.32 -8.75
C GLY A 180 -0.05 36.20 -7.69
N TYR A 181 0.31 35.02 -8.14
CA TYR A 181 0.60 33.89 -7.24
C TYR A 181 1.84 33.11 -7.66
N ALA A 182 2.40 32.38 -6.70
CA ALA A 182 3.38 31.33 -6.96
C ALA A 182 2.81 30.00 -6.50
N ALA A 183 2.85 28.98 -7.35
CA ALA A 183 2.58 27.61 -6.92
C ALA A 183 3.90 26.84 -6.86
N LEU A 184 4.20 26.30 -5.67
CA LEU A 184 5.44 25.59 -5.34
C LEU A 184 5.08 24.17 -4.96
N ASP A 185 5.45 23.21 -5.81
CA ASP A 185 5.18 21.78 -5.60
C ASP A 185 6.48 21.05 -5.36
N PHE A 186 6.60 20.43 -4.20
CA PHE A 186 7.75 19.63 -3.80
C PHE A 186 7.34 18.17 -3.58
N HIS A 187 8.13 17.25 -4.14
CA HIS A 187 7.99 15.84 -3.93
C HIS A 187 9.31 15.25 -3.43
N PHE A 188 9.23 14.47 -2.36
CA PHE A 188 10.35 13.78 -1.73
C PHE A 188 9.96 12.32 -1.52
N ASP A 189 10.24 11.51 -2.53
CA ASP A 189 9.81 10.13 -2.56
C ASP A 189 10.97 9.21 -2.30
N ASN A 190 10.75 8.14 -1.56
CA ASN A 190 11.73 7.12 -1.34
C ASN A 190 11.10 5.73 -1.30
N GLY A 191 11.89 4.73 -1.60
CA GLY A 191 11.46 3.36 -1.55
C GLY A 191 12.58 2.41 -1.18
N LYS A 192 12.20 1.31 -0.58
CA LYS A 192 13.08 0.18 -0.27
C LYS A 192 12.39 -1.11 -0.61
N SER A 193 13.09 -2.00 -1.31
CA SER A 193 12.62 -3.35 -1.60
C SER A 193 13.60 -4.39 -1.11
N LEU A 194 13.06 -5.47 -0.60
CA LEU A 194 13.78 -6.71 -0.33
C LEU A 194 13.11 -7.81 -1.15
N ASN A 195 13.92 -8.58 -1.88
CA ASN A 195 13.49 -9.82 -2.49
C ASN A 195 14.43 -10.93 -2.02
N GLN A 196 13.87 -12.03 -1.51
CA GLN A 196 14.65 -13.11 -0.96
C GLN A 196 14.01 -14.48 -1.26
N PRO A 197 14.84 -15.52 -1.40
CA PRO A 197 14.34 -16.87 -1.52
C PRO A 197 13.67 -17.32 -0.21
N TYR A 198 12.64 -18.13 -0.34
CA TYR A 198 11.92 -18.74 0.77
C TYR A 198 11.78 -20.24 0.55
N ASP A 199 11.57 -20.98 1.64
CA ASP A 199 11.53 -22.43 1.61
C ASP A 199 10.11 -22.92 1.31
N LEU A 200 10.00 -23.86 0.37
CA LEU A 200 8.82 -24.67 0.11
C LEU A 200 9.23 -26.13 0.08
N TYR A 201 8.32 -26.99 0.44
CA TYR A 201 8.61 -28.41 0.60
C TYR A 201 7.75 -29.25 -0.33
N TYR A 202 8.32 -30.32 -0.76
CA TYR A 202 7.69 -31.40 -1.48
C TYR A 202 7.81 -32.67 -0.64
N TYR A 203 6.76 -33.49 -0.61
CA TYR A 203 6.78 -34.77 0.08
C TYR A 203 7.09 -35.87 -0.93
N ASP A 204 8.18 -36.56 -0.68
CA ASP A 204 8.61 -37.71 -1.47
C ASP A 204 7.99 -39.00 -0.91
N LYS A 205 7.00 -39.54 -1.63
CA LYS A 205 6.30 -40.76 -1.20
C LYS A 205 7.21 -42.00 -1.20
N ALA A 206 8.27 -42.03 -2.01
CA ALA A 206 9.17 -43.17 -2.11
C ALA A 206 10.10 -43.27 -0.88
N THR A 207 10.56 -42.14 -0.39
CA THR A 207 11.46 -42.08 0.79
C THR A 207 10.74 -41.71 2.10
N ASN A 208 9.49 -41.29 2.03
CA ASN A 208 8.71 -40.77 3.14
C ASN A 208 9.35 -39.56 3.81
N GLU A 209 9.98 -38.67 2.99
CA GLU A 209 10.71 -37.51 3.46
C GLU A 209 10.20 -36.21 2.84
N TYR A 210 10.34 -35.09 3.58
CA TYR A 210 10.07 -33.76 3.08
C TYR A 210 11.36 -33.15 2.51
N GLN A 211 11.36 -32.88 1.23
CA GLN A 211 12.48 -32.27 0.53
C GLN A 211 12.26 -30.78 0.32
N ASN A 212 13.25 -29.97 0.67
CA ASN A 212 13.20 -28.55 0.41
C ASN A 212 13.36 -28.26 -1.10
N LYS A 213 12.38 -27.54 -1.65
CA LYS A 213 12.37 -27.03 -3.02
C LYS A 213 12.28 -25.50 -2.91
N ARG A 214 13.40 -24.84 -2.72
CA ARG A 214 13.43 -23.37 -2.64
C ARG A 214 12.62 -22.74 -3.77
N ALA A 215 11.67 -21.88 -3.42
CA ALA A 215 10.77 -21.23 -4.38
C ALA A 215 11.50 -20.29 -5.35
N ASP A 216 12.62 -19.72 -4.89
CA ASP A 216 13.50 -18.90 -5.70
C ASP A 216 14.94 -19.27 -5.37
N THR A 217 15.70 -19.65 -6.39
CA THR A 217 17.15 -19.90 -6.30
C THR A 217 17.96 -18.61 -6.39
N GLY A 218 17.27 -17.46 -6.53
CA GLY A 218 17.87 -16.14 -6.63
C GLY A 218 18.66 -15.73 -5.38
N LYS A 219 19.50 -14.73 -5.55
CA LYS A 219 20.22 -14.09 -4.45
C LYS A 219 19.29 -13.13 -3.71
N ILE A 220 19.54 -12.94 -2.42
CA ILE A 220 18.89 -11.84 -1.69
C ILE A 220 19.23 -10.52 -2.40
N SER A 221 18.21 -9.77 -2.75
CA SER A 221 18.35 -8.47 -3.40
C SER A 221 17.70 -7.40 -2.54
N VAL A 222 18.47 -6.37 -2.22
CA VAL A 222 18.00 -5.16 -1.53
C VAL A 222 18.23 -3.97 -2.44
N ASN A 223 17.16 -3.26 -2.76
CA ASN A 223 17.23 -2.03 -3.53
C ASN A 223 16.64 -0.88 -2.71
N SER A 224 17.24 0.30 -2.83
CA SER A 224 16.69 1.54 -2.30
C SER A 224 16.80 2.63 -3.35
N TRP A 225 15.83 3.53 -3.37
CA TRP A 225 15.83 4.66 -4.27
C TRP A 225 15.23 5.89 -3.57
N SER A 226 15.61 7.05 -4.04
CA SER A 226 14.99 8.32 -3.68
C SER A 226 14.82 9.16 -4.94
N SER A 227 13.76 9.94 -4.97
CA SER A 227 13.47 10.89 -6.05
C SER A 227 12.97 12.18 -5.44
N ASN A 228 13.56 13.28 -5.87
CA ASN A 228 13.17 14.62 -5.46
C ASN A 228 12.91 15.44 -6.71
N TYR A 229 11.74 16.04 -6.81
CA TYR A 229 11.47 17.00 -7.86
C TYR A 229 10.65 18.16 -7.32
N LYS A 230 10.77 19.29 -7.99
CA LYS A 230 10.01 20.50 -7.67
C LYS A 230 9.49 21.13 -8.94
N THR A 231 8.30 21.70 -8.86
CA THR A 231 7.72 22.53 -9.89
C THR A 231 7.43 23.90 -9.30
N ILE A 232 7.73 24.95 -10.04
CA ILE A 232 7.42 26.33 -9.68
C ILE A 232 6.63 26.92 -10.83
N THR A 233 5.44 27.40 -10.54
CA THR A 233 4.58 28.14 -11.48
C THR A 233 4.38 29.55 -10.94
N LEU A 234 4.55 30.55 -11.76
CA LEU A 234 4.31 31.96 -11.46
C LEU A 234 3.27 32.50 -12.44
N ASP A 235 2.32 33.28 -11.97
CA ASP A 235 1.29 33.93 -12.75
C ASP A 235 0.93 35.30 -12.13
#